data_eb989963c2d9105da12fb396260fddd8
#
_entry.id   eb989963c2d9105da12fb396260fddd8
#
_cell.length_a   1.000
_cell.length_b   1.000
_cell.length_c   1.000
_cell.angle_alpha   90.00
_cell.angle_beta   90.00
_cell.angle_gamma   90.00
#
_symmetry.space_group_name_H-M   'P 1'
#
loop_
_entity.id
_entity.type
_entity.pdbx_description
1 polymer ?
#
loop_
_entity_poly.entity_id
_entity_poly.type
_entity_poly.pdbx_seq_one_letter_code
_entity_poly.pdbx_strand_id
1 'polypeptide(L)'
;MDPVRFLLELAPLAGEEARGAYVAAHLPGARRDGLGNVWAGEGKVLLLAHLDTVLPPEPPRRAGERLYAPGVGDNSSGVAVLLSLPERPGVVRGFTVGEEGLGNLKGARALVEALAPQVVVAVDGYLPGVVDRALGSVRFRVRFLGRGGHAWGDRGTPNPVFALAEGLWGLWALFREEGEASLNASGLEGGEAVNAIPREASALLELRALLPEDLARLYRAAQEVLEGAARRHGVELEVELLGERPAGATATPRLRQAAERALAAIGERPQFQPGSTDASAAIERGIPALGLGVYRGGGAHTPEEWVLPQSLWEGRQALLALLEALGVG
;
A
#
# COMPACT_ATOMS: atom_id res chain seq x y z
N MET A 1 -5.44 -21.95 15.77
CA MET A 1 -5.27 -20.94 16.83
C MET A 1 -6.37 -19.89 16.71
N ASP A 2 -6.61 -19.05 17.72
CA ASP A 2 -7.71 -18.07 17.73
C ASP A 2 -7.23 -16.74 17.08
N PRO A 3 -7.75 -16.34 15.91
CA PRO A 3 -7.36 -15.10 15.26
C PRO A 3 -7.82 -13.86 16.03
N VAL A 4 -8.93 -13.93 16.76
CA VAL A 4 -9.45 -12.78 17.54
C VAL A 4 -8.50 -12.47 18.71
N ARG A 5 -7.97 -13.50 19.37
CA ARG A 5 -6.96 -13.32 20.41
C ARG A 5 -5.72 -12.64 19.86
N PHE A 6 -5.18 -13.12 18.71
CA PHE A 6 -4.02 -12.51 18.08
C PHE A 6 -4.27 -11.04 17.70
N LEU A 7 -5.45 -10.72 17.17
CA LEU A 7 -5.82 -9.35 16.87
C LEU A 7 -5.77 -8.44 18.10
N LEU A 8 -6.39 -8.88 19.22
CA LEU A 8 -6.45 -8.08 20.46
C LEU A 8 -5.07 -7.84 21.07
N GLU A 9 -4.16 -8.81 20.96
CA GLU A 9 -2.79 -8.72 21.47
C GLU A 9 -1.88 -7.90 20.53
N LEU A 10 -2.10 -7.94 19.21
CA LEU A 10 -1.28 -7.27 18.19
C LEU A 10 -1.67 -5.79 17.98
N ALA A 11 -2.96 -5.49 17.93
CA ALA A 11 -3.46 -4.17 17.54
C ALA A 11 -2.88 -3.00 18.38
N PRO A 12 -2.66 -3.12 19.71
CA PRO A 12 -2.07 -2.04 20.50
C PRO A 12 -0.56 -1.90 20.37
N LEU A 13 0.14 -2.81 19.66
CA LEU A 13 1.60 -2.78 19.56
C LEU A 13 2.06 -1.70 18.57
N ALA A 14 2.95 -0.83 19.04
CA ALA A 14 3.47 0.27 18.25
C ALA A 14 4.69 -0.14 17.41
N GLY A 15 4.58 0.12 16.10
CA GLY A 15 5.66 -0.03 15.15
C GLY A 15 5.98 -1.47 14.73
N GLU A 16 6.59 -1.58 13.59
CA GLU A 16 6.91 -2.85 12.92
C GLU A 16 7.80 -3.78 13.78
N GLU A 17 8.73 -3.21 14.53
CA GLU A 17 9.66 -4.00 15.37
C GLU A 17 8.93 -4.76 16.48
N ALA A 18 8.04 -4.09 17.24
CA ALA A 18 7.26 -4.73 18.30
C ALA A 18 6.29 -5.77 17.75
N ARG A 19 5.61 -5.44 16.64
CA ARG A 19 4.67 -6.33 15.96
C ARG A 19 5.39 -7.53 15.35
N GLY A 20 6.57 -7.34 14.74
CA GLY A 20 7.43 -8.41 14.23
C GLY A 20 7.97 -9.32 15.32
N ALA A 21 8.37 -8.75 16.48
CA ALA A 21 8.78 -9.54 17.64
C ALA A 21 7.63 -10.40 18.20
N TYR A 22 6.42 -9.82 18.27
CA TYR A 22 5.23 -10.55 18.67
C TYR A 22 4.92 -11.71 17.72
N VAL A 23 4.93 -11.47 16.42
CA VAL A 23 4.72 -12.52 15.40
C VAL A 23 5.77 -13.61 15.53
N ALA A 24 7.07 -13.27 15.65
CA ALA A 24 8.14 -14.24 15.77
C ALA A 24 7.99 -15.14 17.02
N ALA A 25 7.48 -14.59 18.13
CA ALA A 25 7.23 -15.34 19.35
C ALA A 25 6.08 -16.36 19.21
N HIS A 26 5.14 -16.14 18.30
CA HIS A 26 3.95 -16.97 18.09
C HIS A 26 3.99 -17.80 16.80
N LEU A 27 5.02 -17.65 15.98
CA LEU A 27 5.19 -18.35 14.70
C LEU A 27 6.28 -19.42 14.81
N PRO A 28 5.94 -20.71 14.95
CA PRO A 28 6.95 -21.77 15.01
C PRO A 28 7.87 -21.75 13.79
N GLY A 29 9.18 -21.87 14.02
CA GLY A 29 10.18 -21.82 12.97
C GLY A 29 10.41 -20.45 12.35
N ALA A 30 10.02 -19.36 13.04
CA ALA A 30 10.17 -18.00 12.55
C ALA A 30 11.62 -17.66 12.20
N ARG A 31 11.79 -17.04 11.05
CA ARG A 31 13.04 -16.43 10.56
C ARG A 31 12.81 -14.93 10.44
N ARG A 32 13.87 -14.13 10.54
CA ARG A 32 13.84 -12.67 10.35
C ARG A 32 14.96 -12.25 9.41
N ASP A 33 14.70 -11.23 8.59
CA ASP A 33 15.74 -10.56 7.80
C ASP A 33 16.20 -9.24 8.43
N GLY A 34 17.17 -8.59 7.78
CA GLY A 34 17.71 -7.29 8.21
C GLY A 34 16.74 -6.11 8.03
N LEU A 35 15.64 -6.27 7.28
CA LEU A 35 14.61 -5.25 7.11
C LEU A 35 13.56 -5.31 8.24
N GLY A 36 13.44 -6.46 8.92
CA GLY A 36 12.44 -6.69 9.96
C GLY A 36 11.29 -7.60 9.52
N ASN A 37 11.28 -8.13 8.29
CA ASN A 37 10.32 -9.15 7.89
C ASN A 37 10.44 -10.40 8.75
N VAL A 38 9.32 -11.05 8.99
CA VAL A 38 9.26 -12.34 9.70
C VAL A 38 8.57 -13.38 8.81
N TRP A 39 9.10 -14.59 8.71
CA TRP A 39 8.44 -15.65 7.94
C TRP A 39 8.74 -17.04 8.53
N ALA A 40 7.86 -17.99 8.19
CA ALA A 40 8.08 -19.40 8.50
C ALA A 40 7.45 -20.30 7.43
N GLY A 41 7.91 -21.54 7.39
CA GLY A 41 7.50 -22.55 6.42
C GLY A 41 8.45 -22.61 5.22
N GLU A 42 8.21 -23.59 4.36
CA GLU A 42 8.94 -23.82 3.11
C GLU A 42 7.96 -24.18 2.00
N GLY A 43 8.17 -23.63 0.79
CA GLY A 43 7.27 -23.95 -0.32
C GLY A 43 7.23 -22.89 -1.41
N LYS A 44 6.25 -23.06 -2.30
CA LYS A 44 6.07 -22.24 -3.49
C LYS A 44 4.87 -21.30 -3.43
N VAL A 45 4.02 -21.43 -2.41
CA VAL A 45 2.94 -20.48 -2.13
C VAL A 45 3.36 -19.60 -0.97
N LEU A 46 3.45 -18.30 -1.22
CA LEU A 46 3.80 -17.29 -0.22
C LEU A 46 2.55 -16.48 0.13
N LEU A 47 2.16 -16.51 1.40
CA LEU A 47 1.12 -15.68 1.97
C LEU A 47 1.78 -14.49 2.67
N LEU A 48 1.32 -13.27 2.41
CA LEU A 48 1.88 -12.05 2.98
C LEU A 48 0.83 -11.26 3.74
N ALA A 49 1.20 -10.70 4.89
CA ALA A 49 0.44 -9.69 5.61
C ALA A 49 1.41 -8.66 6.20
N HIS A 50 1.12 -7.38 6.05
CA HIS A 50 2.06 -6.34 6.49
C HIS A 50 1.89 -5.96 7.97
N LEU A 51 3.01 -5.57 8.58
CA LEU A 51 3.12 -5.24 10.00
C LEU A 51 2.93 -3.75 10.29
N ASP A 52 3.18 -2.88 9.32
CA ASP A 52 3.03 -1.45 9.47
C ASP A 52 1.56 -1.00 9.46
N THR A 53 1.32 0.21 9.95
CA THR A 53 0.01 0.88 9.99
C THR A 53 0.21 2.36 9.68
N VAL A 54 -0.76 2.98 9.00
CA VAL A 54 -0.70 4.41 8.63
C VAL A 54 -0.73 5.32 9.86
N LEU A 55 -1.58 4.99 10.82
CA LEU A 55 -1.75 5.77 12.05
C LEU A 55 -1.10 5.08 13.25
N PRO A 56 -0.65 5.84 14.26
CA PRO A 56 -0.21 5.26 15.52
C PRO A 56 -1.31 4.38 16.14
N PRO A 57 -0.96 3.18 16.64
CA PRO A 57 -1.94 2.28 17.23
C PRO A 57 -2.46 2.80 18.57
N GLU A 58 -3.70 2.45 18.84
CA GLU A 58 -4.38 2.72 20.11
C GLU A 58 -4.93 1.41 20.71
N PRO A 59 -5.18 1.34 22.03
CA PRO A 59 -5.85 0.20 22.60
C PRO A 59 -7.24 -0.01 21.98
N PRO A 60 -7.57 -1.22 21.50
CA PRO A 60 -8.83 -1.46 20.84
C PRO A 60 -10.03 -1.24 21.77
N ARG A 61 -11.02 -0.48 21.31
CA ARG A 61 -12.26 -0.16 22.00
C ARG A 61 -13.43 -0.94 21.40
N ARG A 62 -14.12 -1.70 22.23
CA ARG A 62 -15.31 -2.44 21.80
C ARG A 62 -16.58 -1.59 21.91
N ALA A 63 -17.40 -1.59 20.85
CA ALA A 63 -18.73 -1.00 20.85
C ALA A 63 -19.69 -1.94 20.10
N GLY A 64 -20.57 -2.59 20.83
CA GLY A 64 -21.42 -3.68 20.30
C GLY A 64 -20.57 -4.83 19.77
N GLU A 65 -20.80 -5.20 18.51
CA GLU A 65 -20.05 -6.27 17.83
C GLU A 65 -18.75 -5.79 17.20
N ARG A 66 -18.53 -4.48 17.13
CA ARG A 66 -17.37 -3.87 16.49
C ARG A 66 -16.22 -3.64 17.46
N LEU A 67 -15.03 -3.80 16.94
CA LEU A 67 -13.78 -3.42 17.60
C LEU A 67 -13.17 -2.25 16.82
N TYR A 68 -12.90 -1.15 17.50
CA TYR A 68 -12.38 0.09 16.93
C TYR A 68 -10.94 0.32 17.40
N ALA A 69 -10.03 0.55 16.47
CA ALA A 69 -8.70 1.11 16.70
C ALA A 69 -8.06 1.45 15.35
N PRO A 70 -7.17 2.44 15.25
CA PRO A 70 -6.35 2.64 14.06
C PRO A 70 -5.54 1.39 13.72
N GLY A 71 -5.54 0.97 12.45
CA GLY A 71 -4.83 -0.22 11.98
C GLY A 71 -5.37 -1.56 12.49
N VAL A 72 -6.57 -1.58 13.10
CA VAL A 72 -7.19 -2.82 13.59
C VAL A 72 -7.61 -3.75 12.46
N GLY A 73 -8.02 -3.19 11.33
CA GLY A 73 -8.29 -3.90 10.09
C GLY A 73 -7.02 -4.02 9.25
N ASP A 74 -6.52 -2.87 8.84
CA ASP A 74 -5.39 -2.69 7.92
C ASP A 74 -4.06 -2.49 8.67
N ASN A 75 -3.19 -3.53 8.81
CA ASN A 75 -3.49 -4.92 8.46
C ASN A 75 -3.34 -5.86 9.67
N SER A 76 -3.69 -5.37 10.90
CA SER A 76 -3.66 -6.24 12.10
C SER A 76 -4.55 -7.47 11.96
N SER A 77 -5.70 -7.34 11.26
CA SER A 77 -6.62 -8.44 11.01
C SER A 77 -6.01 -9.48 10.07
N GLY A 78 -5.37 -9.06 8.98
CA GLY A 78 -4.65 -9.97 8.08
C GLY A 78 -3.52 -10.71 8.77
N VAL A 79 -2.70 -10.00 9.56
CA VAL A 79 -1.64 -10.60 10.38
C VAL A 79 -2.21 -11.64 11.35
N ALA A 80 -3.29 -11.31 12.05
CA ALA A 80 -3.91 -12.21 13.02
C ALA A 80 -4.50 -13.46 12.35
N VAL A 81 -5.16 -13.32 11.20
CA VAL A 81 -5.66 -14.45 10.40
C VAL A 81 -4.51 -15.32 9.92
N LEU A 82 -3.47 -14.73 9.31
CA LEU A 82 -2.32 -15.48 8.80
C LEU A 82 -1.55 -16.21 9.91
N LEU A 83 -1.36 -15.57 11.07
CA LEU A 83 -0.70 -16.18 12.24
C LEU A 83 -1.51 -17.34 12.82
N SER A 84 -2.86 -17.29 12.71
CA SER A 84 -3.75 -18.33 13.22
C SER A 84 -3.77 -19.63 12.39
N LEU A 85 -3.25 -19.59 11.15
CA LEU A 85 -3.22 -20.78 10.28
C LEU A 85 -2.30 -21.88 10.85
N PRO A 86 -2.68 -23.14 10.64
CA PRO A 86 -1.76 -24.25 10.90
C PRO A 86 -0.59 -24.20 9.92
N GLU A 87 0.54 -24.77 10.33
CA GLU A 87 1.62 -25.05 9.39
C GLU A 87 1.14 -26.01 8.29
N ARG A 88 1.52 -25.72 7.04
CA ARG A 88 1.18 -26.56 5.89
C ARG A 88 2.39 -26.73 4.96
N PRO A 89 2.68 -27.96 4.52
CA PRO A 89 3.71 -28.18 3.50
C PRO A 89 3.43 -27.38 2.23
N GLY A 90 4.45 -26.79 1.65
CA GLY A 90 4.34 -26.01 0.43
C GLY A 90 3.91 -24.55 0.62
N VAL A 91 3.63 -24.11 1.86
CA VAL A 91 3.19 -22.76 2.19
C VAL A 91 4.21 -22.04 3.06
N VAL A 92 4.57 -20.83 2.67
CA VAL A 92 5.33 -19.89 3.49
C VAL A 92 4.39 -18.80 3.98
N ARG A 93 4.41 -18.50 5.27
CA ARG A 93 3.71 -17.37 5.90
C ARG A 93 4.71 -16.26 6.14
N GLY A 94 4.56 -15.15 5.45
CA GLY A 94 5.42 -13.96 5.54
C GLY A 94 4.68 -12.78 6.12
N PHE A 95 5.36 -12.05 6.99
CA PHE A 95 4.88 -10.83 7.64
C PHE A 95 5.86 -9.72 7.29
N THR A 96 5.39 -8.75 6.56
CA THR A 96 6.19 -7.76 5.84
C THR A 96 6.25 -6.42 6.55
N VAL A 97 7.28 -5.65 6.24
CA VAL A 97 7.46 -4.28 6.70
C VAL A 97 7.40 -3.30 5.52
N GLY A 98 6.90 -2.08 5.77
CA GLY A 98 6.89 -1.01 4.78
C GLY A 98 6.00 -1.29 3.59
N GLU A 99 4.80 -1.78 3.84
CA GLU A 99 3.73 -1.79 2.84
C GLU A 99 3.20 -0.38 2.65
N GLU A 100 2.94 0.35 3.72
CA GLU A 100 2.25 1.61 3.73
C GLU A 100 3.09 2.80 3.23
N GLY A 101 2.41 3.77 2.65
CA GLY A 101 2.96 5.07 2.30
C GLY A 101 4.27 5.00 1.50
N LEU A 102 5.31 5.62 2.03
CA LEU A 102 6.65 5.64 1.44
C LEU A 102 7.50 4.39 1.75
N GLY A 103 6.96 3.42 2.46
CA GLY A 103 7.60 2.10 2.66
C GLY A 103 7.80 1.34 1.34
N ASN A 104 6.95 1.60 0.36
CA ASN A 104 7.13 1.21 -1.04
C ASN A 104 7.29 -0.31 -1.24
N LEU A 105 6.55 -1.12 -0.45
CA LEU A 105 6.57 -2.59 -0.51
C LEU A 105 7.95 -3.21 -0.24
N LYS A 106 8.85 -2.51 0.45
CA LYS A 106 10.25 -2.96 0.64
C LYS A 106 10.36 -4.37 1.22
N GLY A 107 9.50 -4.70 2.18
CA GLY A 107 9.46 -6.00 2.82
C GLY A 107 8.98 -7.11 1.88
N ALA A 108 7.86 -6.89 1.19
CA ALA A 108 7.32 -7.83 0.22
C ALA A 108 8.28 -8.09 -0.93
N ARG A 109 8.90 -7.05 -1.49
CA ARG A 109 9.92 -7.18 -2.55
C ARG A 109 11.09 -8.05 -2.09
N ALA A 110 11.60 -7.83 -0.88
CA ALA A 110 12.70 -8.61 -0.31
C ALA A 110 12.33 -10.10 -0.13
N LEU A 111 11.14 -10.39 0.43
CA LEU A 111 10.69 -11.77 0.60
C LEU A 111 10.40 -12.48 -0.73
N VAL A 112 9.77 -11.80 -1.69
CA VAL A 112 9.51 -12.36 -3.03
C VAL A 112 10.83 -12.68 -3.75
N GLU A 113 11.84 -11.81 -3.63
CA GLU A 113 13.17 -12.06 -4.19
C GLU A 113 13.87 -13.23 -3.52
N ALA A 114 13.93 -13.23 -2.19
CA ALA A 114 14.68 -14.22 -1.45
C ALA A 114 14.06 -15.64 -1.53
N LEU A 115 12.72 -15.74 -1.57
CA LEU A 115 12.00 -17.00 -1.50
C LEU A 115 11.60 -17.55 -2.87
N ALA A 116 11.62 -16.72 -3.93
CA ALA A 116 11.28 -17.07 -5.31
C ALA A 116 9.98 -17.94 -5.41
N PRO A 117 8.82 -17.44 -4.88
CA PRO A 117 7.58 -18.19 -4.88
C PRO A 117 7.01 -18.37 -6.30
N GLN A 118 6.13 -19.36 -6.48
CA GLN A 118 5.37 -19.54 -7.72
C GLN A 118 3.99 -18.86 -7.67
N VAL A 119 3.47 -18.61 -6.47
CA VAL A 119 2.21 -17.91 -6.23
C VAL A 119 2.36 -17.04 -4.98
N VAL A 120 1.85 -15.82 -5.01
CA VAL A 120 1.78 -14.92 -3.86
C VAL A 120 0.33 -14.53 -3.59
N VAL A 121 -0.06 -14.55 -2.33
CA VAL A 121 -1.36 -14.06 -1.87
C VAL A 121 -1.15 -13.06 -0.74
N ALA A 122 -1.50 -11.80 -0.97
CA ALA A 122 -1.61 -10.82 0.11
C ALA A 122 -2.90 -11.11 0.92
N VAL A 123 -2.74 -11.27 2.22
CA VAL A 123 -3.82 -11.49 3.18
C VAL A 123 -4.20 -10.13 3.74
N ASP A 124 -5.06 -9.42 3.02
CA ASP A 124 -5.28 -8.01 3.22
C ASP A 124 -6.61 -7.54 2.62
N GLY A 125 -7.33 -6.66 3.34
CA GLY A 125 -8.55 -6.03 2.90
C GLY A 125 -9.84 -6.69 3.39
N TYR A 126 -10.94 -6.09 2.96
CA TYR A 126 -12.29 -6.45 3.38
C TYR A 126 -12.86 -7.65 2.61
N LEU A 127 -13.53 -8.57 3.33
CA LEU A 127 -14.41 -9.56 2.70
C LEU A 127 -15.60 -8.87 2.01
N PRO A 128 -16.03 -9.35 0.80
CA PRO A 128 -15.49 -10.43 -0.01
C PRO A 128 -14.55 -9.93 -1.14
N GLY A 129 -13.75 -8.91 -0.88
CA GLY A 129 -12.85 -8.29 -1.86
C GLY A 129 -11.69 -9.19 -2.29
N VAL A 130 -11.38 -9.16 -3.58
CA VAL A 130 -10.20 -9.79 -4.18
C VAL A 130 -9.48 -8.78 -5.05
N VAL A 131 -8.25 -8.44 -4.69
CA VAL A 131 -7.39 -7.57 -5.50
C VAL A 131 -6.67 -8.44 -6.52
N ASP A 132 -7.11 -8.41 -7.77
CA ASP A 132 -6.54 -9.22 -8.87
C ASP A 132 -5.73 -8.42 -9.88
N ARG A 133 -5.68 -7.10 -9.70
CA ARG A 133 -4.92 -6.14 -10.50
C ARG A 133 -4.23 -5.14 -9.59
N ALA A 134 -2.94 -4.94 -9.79
CA ALA A 134 -2.19 -3.92 -9.07
C ALA A 134 -2.53 -2.52 -9.62
N LEU A 135 -2.94 -1.63 -8.73
CA LEU A 135 -3.03 -0.20 -9.00
C LEU A 135 -1.64 0.40 -8.80
N GLY A 136 -0.96 0.70 -9.91
CA GLY A 136 0.37 1.28 -9.88
C GLY A 136 0.37 2.73 -9.39
N SER A 137 1.49 3.15 -8.80
CA SER A 137 1.67 4.54 -8.38
C SER A 137 3.10 5.01 -8.58
N VAL A 138 3.26 6.30 -8.88
CA VAL A 138 4.54 7.03 -8.82
C VAL A 138 4.36 8.18 -7.84
N ARG A 139 5.24 8.24 -6.83
CA ARG A 139 5.26 9.27 -5.79
C ARG A 139 6.55 10.05 -5.90
N PHE A 140 6.45 11.37 -5.98
CA PHE A 140 7.62 12.22 -6.15
C PHE A 140 7.41 13.58 -5.48
N ARG A 141 8.52 14.19 -5.09
CA ARG A 141 8.56 15.57 -4.63
C ARG A 141 9.00 16.46 -5.79
N VAL A 142 8.37 17.61 -5.92
CA VAL A 142 8.81 18.67 -6.83
C VAL A 142 9.23 19.89 -6.01
N ARG A 143 10.32 20.53 -6.42
CA ARG A 143 10.85 21.73 -5.83
C ARG A 143 11.13 22.74 -6.95
N PHE A 144 10.49 23.89 -6.88
CA PHE A 144 10.79 25.02 -7.75
C PHE A 144 11.71 25.95 -7.00
N LEU A 145 12.85 26.31 -7.59
CA LEU A 145 13.91 27.06 -6.92
C LEU A 145 14.15 28.39 -7.61
N GLY A 146 14.27 29.45 -6.82
CA GLY A 146 14.54 30.81 -7.29
C GLY A 146 15.51 31.55 -6.37
N ARG A 147 15.90 32.73 -6.78
CA ARG A 147 16.88 33.54 -6.07
C ARG A 147 16.32 34.19 -4.78
N GLY A 148 14.98 34.35 -4.69
CA GLY A 148 14.31 35.11 -3.64
C GLY A 148 14.55 36.63 -3.78
N GLY A 149 13.99 37.41 -2.86
CA GLY A 149 14.18 38.85 -2.83
C GLY A 149 13.09 39.62 -2.07
N HIS A 150 13.20 40.94 -2.05
CA HIS A 150 12.20 41.83 -1.48
C HIS A 150 11.05 42.03 -2.48
N ALA A 151 9.81 41.79 -2.06
CA ALA A 151 8.65 41.78 -2.96
C ALA A 151 8.46 43.04 -3.80
N TRP A 152 8.79 44.21 -3.25
CA TRP A 152 8.75 45.49 -3.97
C TRP A 152 10.08 45.85 -4.63
N GLY A 153 11.21 45.75 -3.88
CA GLY A 153 12.53 46.19 -4.35
C GLY A 153 13.06 45.33 -5.52
N ASP A 154 12.81 44.02 -5.45
CA ASP A 154 13.23 43.03 -6.44
C ASP A 154 12.07 42.56 -7.34
N ARG A 155 11.07 43.43 -7.57
CA ARG A 155 9.94 43.11 -8.45
C ARG A 155 10.42 42.66 -9.84
N GLY A 156 9.83 41.58 -10.34
CA GLY A 156 10.26 40.97 -11.61
C GLY A 156 11.25 39.80 -11.41
N THR A 157 11.71 39.56 -10.18
CA THR A 157 12.42 38.33 -9.86
C THR A 157 11.47 37.12 -9.98
N PRO A 158 11.90 36.02 -10.63
CA PRO A 158 11.15 34.79 -10.70
C PRO A 158 10.65 34.31 -9.34
N ASN A 159 9.38 33.93 -9.26
CA ASN A 159 8.74 33.49 -8.02
C ASN A 159 8.36 32.01 -8.12
N PRO A 160 9.04 31.12 -7.36
CA PRO A 160 8.78 29.69 -7.38
C PRO A 160 7.33 29.29 -7.04
N VAL A 161 6.63 30.07 -6.20
CA VAL A 161 5.23 29.78 -5.83
C VAL A 161 4.30 29.88 -7.05
N PHE A 162 4.50 30.88 -7.92
CA PHE A 162 3.69 31.00 -9.14
C PHE A 162 4.01 29.89 -10.14
N ALA A 163 5.27 29.46 -10.24
CA ALA A 163 5.67 28.31 -11.06
C ALA A 163 5.01 27.00 -10.56
N LEU A 164 5.03 26.75 -9.25
CA LEU A 164 4.37 25.60 -8.64
C LEU A 164 2.85 25.64 -8.88
N ALA A 165 2.20 26.81 -8.67
CA ALA A 165 0.75 26.96 -8.88
C ALA A 165 0.36 26.67 -10.34
N GLU A 166 1.12 27.17 -11.32
CA GLU A 166 0.89 26.89 -12.74
C GLU A 166 1.14 25.41 -13.06
N GLY A 167 2.20 24.82 -12.53
CA GLY A 167 2.48 23.40 -12.68
C GLY A 167 1.35 22.52 -12.16
N LEU A 168 0.87 22.78 -10.94
CA LEU A 168 -0.24 22.03 -10.33
C LEU A 168 -1.55 22.21 -11.14
N TRP A 169 -1.83 23.39 -11.62
CA TRP A 169 -2.99 23.64 -12.48
C TRP A 169 -2.88 22.86 -13.81
N GLY A 170 -1.70 22.85 -14.42
CA GLY A 170 -1.45 22.08 -15.64
C GLY A 170 -1.59 20.57 -15.43
N LEU A 171 -1.10 20.07 -14.29
CA LEU A 171 -1.28 18.67 -13.90
C LEU A 171 -2.76 18.33 -13.67
N TRP A 172 -3.50 19.17 -12.96
CA TRP A 172 -4.93 18.96 -12.77
C TRP A 172 -5.67 18.94 -14.11
N ALA A 173 -5.35 19.85 -15.04
CA ALA A 173 -5.94 19.87 -16.37
C ALA A 173 -5.65 18.61 -17.18
N LEU A 174 -4.42 18.06 -17.06
CA LEU A 174 -4.02 16.80 -17.69
C LEU A 174 -4.84 15.62 -17.14
N PHE A 175 -4.93 15.49 -15.81
CA PHE A 175 -5.51 14.30 -15.18
C PHE A 175 -7.03 14.26 -15.13
N ARG A 176 -7.72 15.41 -15.16
CA ARG A 176 -9.19 15.44 -15.15
C ARG A 176 -9.84 14.77 -16.37
N GLU A 177 -9.12 14.59 -17.45
CA GLU A 177 -9.56 13.93 -18.68
C GLU A 177 -9.21 12.43 -18.73
N GLU A 178 -8.42 11.94 -17.76
CA GLU A 178 -7.95 10.56 -17.69
C GLU A 178 -8.89 9.72 -16.81
N GLY A 179 -9.76 8.90 -17.42
CA GLY A 179 -10.85 8.21 -16.72
C GLY A 179 -10.43 7.15 -15.70
N GLU A 180 -9.26 6.50 -15.87
CA GLU A 180 -8.77 5.42 -15.01
C GLU A 180 -7.42 5.75 -14.33
N ALA A 181 -7.09 7.05 -14.26
CA ALA A 181 -5.90 7.53 -13.58
C ALA A 181 -6.27 8.58 -12.53
N SER A 182 -5.43 8.76 -11.53
CA SER A 182 -5.60 9.80 -10.52
C SER A 182 -4.33 10.56 -10.25
N LEU A 183 -4.49 11.80 -9.84
CA LEU A 183 -3.44 12.68 -9.33
C LEU A 183 -3.86 13.17 -7.96
N ASN A 184 -2.93 13.09 -7.00
CA ASN A 184 -3.04 13.78 -5.72
C ASN A 184 -1.85 14.71 -5.52
N ALA A 185 -2.10 15.88 -4.93
CA ALA A 185 -1.09 16.85 -4.52
C ALA A 185 -1.27 17.18 -3.03
N SER A 186 -0.18 17.12 -2.28
CA SER A 186 -0.15 17.37 -0.83
C SER A 186 1.17 17.99 -0.42
N GLY A 187 1.35 18.33 0.86
CA GLY A 187 2.61 18.87 1.37
C GLY A 187 3.06 20.13 0.63
N LEU A 188 2.10 21.02 0.33
CA LEU A 188 2.38 22.27 -0.35
C LEU A 188 3.10 23.23 0.58
N GLU A 189 4.30 23.64 0.19
CA GLU A 189 5.11 24.58 0.95
C GLU A 189 5.64 25.69 0.03
N GLY A 190 5.82 26.91 0.55
CA GLY A 190 6.40 28.01 -0.21
C GLY A 190 6.19 29.37 0.42
N GLY A 191 7.29 30.07 0.66
CA GLY A 191 7.35 31.41 1.22
C GLY A 191 7.29 31.46 2.74
N GLU A 192 7.98 32.44 3.32
CA GLU A 192 8.08 32.64 4.77
C GLU A 192 7.43 33.95 5.22
N ALA A 193 7.41 34.97 4.35
CA ALA A 193 6.91 36.30 4.68
C ALA A 193 6.17 36.94 3.51
N VAL A 194 5.13 37.71 3.82
CA VAL A 194 4.25 38.35 2.82
C VAL A 194 4.98 39.35 1.90
N ASN A 195 6.08 39.94 2.37
CA ASN A 195 6.87 40.95 1.65
C ASN A 195 8.20 40.39 1.10
N ALA A 196 8.35 39.05 1.04
CA ALA A 196 9.51 38.38 0.48
C ALA A 196 9.10 37.52 -0.73
N ILE A 197 9.91 37.54 -1.78
CA ILE A 197 9.83 36.57 -2.87
C ILE A 197 10.48 35.29 -2.36
N PRO A 198 9.79 34.13 -2.40
CA PRO A 198 10.35 32.87 -1.89
C PRO A 198 11.57 32.41 -2.70
N ARG A 199 12.43 31.63 -2.04
CA ARG A 199 13.54 30.93 -2.70
C ARG A 199 13.14 29.55 -3.18
N GLU A 200 12.07 29.01 -2.60
CA GLU A 200 11.59 27.65 -2.89
C GLU A 200 10.09 27.58 -2.76
N ALA A 201 9.48 26.73 -3.59
CA ALA A 201 8.14 26.21 -3.41
C ALA A 201 8.13 24.72 -3.76
N SER A 202 7.43 23.91 -2.98
CA SER A 202 7.45 22.46 -3.15
C SER A 202 6.08 21.81 -2.97
N ALA A 203 5.93 20.60 -3.51
CA ALA A 203 4.77 19.74 -3.31
C ALA A 203 5.16 18.26 -3.35
N LEU A 204 4.36 17.43 -2.69
CA LEU A 204 4.35 15.98 -2.83
C LEU A 204 3.25 15.60 -3.81
N LEU A 205 3.59 14.80 -4.80
CA LEU A 205 2.68 14.35 -5.85
C LEU A 205 2.59 12.82 -5.89
N GLU A 206 1.38 12.30 -6.11
CA GLU A 206 1.13 10.89 -6.37
C GLU A 206 0.29 10.75 -7.64
N LEU A 207 0.79 9.95 -8.57
CA LEU A 207 0.07 9.51 -9.76
C LEU A 207 -0.30 8.05 -9.59
N ARG A 208 -1.52 7.65 -10.01
CA ARG A 208 -1.94 6.25 -10.06
C ARG A 208 -2.56 5.91 -11.40
N ALA A 209 -2.29 4.69 -11.89
CA ALA A 209 -2.93 4.13 -13.08
C ALA A 209 -3.01 2.60 -12.99
N LEU A 210 -3.92 2.00 -13.77
CA LEU A 210 -4.11 0.54 -13.81
C LEU A 210 -3.15 -0.17 -14.77
N LEU A 211 -2.69 0.53 -15.82
CA LEU A 211 -1.80 -0.03 -16.83
C LEU A 211 -0.38 0.55 -16.70
N PRO A 212 0.66 -0.28 -16.81
CA PRO A 212 2.05 0.18 -16.73
C PRO A 212 2.39 1.25 -17.77
N GLU A 213 1.89 1.10 -19.00
CA GLU A 213 2.09 2.04 -20.10
C GLU A 213 1.45 3.41 -19.81
N ASP A 214 0.26 3.42 -19.21
CA ASP A 214 -0.42 4.66 -18.82
C ASP A 214 0.31 5.36 -17.69
N LEU A 215 0.74 4.62 -16.67
CA LEU A 215 1.51 5.17 -15.56
C LEU A 215 2.80 5.85 -16.06
N ALA A 216 3.54 5.15 -16.95
CA ALA A 216 4.77 5.69 -17.54
C ALA A 216 4.51 6.89 -18.46
N ARG A 217 3.43 6.86 -19.25
CA ARG A 217 3.01 7.97 -20.11
C ARG A 217 2.66 9.21 -19.29
N LEU A 218 1.81 9.02 -18.27
CA LEU A 218 1.33 10.10 -17.41
C LEU A 218 2.45 10.72 -16.58
N TYR A 219 3.38 9.90 -16.08
CA TYR A 219 4.53 10.42 -15.35
C TYR A 219 5.43 11.31 -16.24
N ARG A 220 5.70 10.89 -17.48
CA ARG A 220 6.46 11.73 -18.44
C ARG A 220 5.71 13.02 -18.76
N ALA A 221 4.39 12.95 -19.05
CA ALA A 221 3.58 14.13 -19.32
C ALA A 221 3.53 15.09 -18.12
N ALA A 222 3.48 14.54 -16.90
CA ALA A 222 3.57 15.35 -15.69
C ALA A 222 4.91 16.09 -15.56
N GLN A 223 6.03 15.42 -15.85
CA GLN A 223 7.35 16.06 -15.88
C GLN A 223 7.41 17.18 -16.92
N GLU A 224 6.91 16.97 -18.14
CA GLU A 224 6.87 17.99 -19.19
C GLU A 224 6.05 19.23 -18.80
N VAL A 225 4.90 19.02 -18.11
CA VAL A 225 4.06 20.11 -17.58
C VAL A 225 4.83 20.95 -16.56
N LEU A 226 5.49 20.27 -15.60
CA LEU A 226 6.25 20.93 -14.53
C LEU A 226 7.48 21.68 -15.07
N GLU A 227 8.23 21.05 -15.98
CA GLU A 227 9.36 21.71 -16.68
C GLU A 227 8.91 22.91 -17.50
N GLY A 228 7.74 22.78 -18.17
CA GLY A 228 7.13 23.88 -18.88
C GLY A 228 6.84 25.07 -17.97
N ALA A 229 6.26 24.84 -16.80
CA ALA A 229 6.01 25.87 -15.81
C ALA A 229 7.34 26.50 -15.30
N ALA A 230 8.33 25.69 -14.99
CA ALA A 230 9.64 26.17 -14.54
C ALA A 230 10.29 27.11 -15.57
N ARG A 231 10.32 26.69 -16.85
CA ARG A 231 10.86 27.51 -17.96
C ARG A 231 10.11 28.83 -18.14
N ARG A 232 8.77 28.82 -18.10
CA ARG A 232 7.96 30.06 -18.27
C ARG A 232 8.19 31.05 -17.15
N HIS A 233 8.38 30.57 -15.94
CA HIS A 233 8.61 31.41 -14.75
C HIS A 233 10.10 31.72 -14.50
N GLY A 234 11.01 31.13 -15.27
CA GLY A 234 12.47 31.38 -15.13
C GLY A 234 13.04 30.88 -13.79
N VAL A 235 12.53 29.76 -13.28
CA VAL A 235 12.98 29.09 -12.06
C VAL A 235 13.56 27.71 -12.38
N GLU A 236 14.37 27.18 -11.49
CA GLU A 236 14.88 25.81 -11.57
C GLU A 236 13.83 24.82 -11.04
N LEU A 237 13.81 23.59 -11.60
CA LEU A 237 12.96 22.49 -11.13
C LEU A 237 13.83 21.32 -10.71
N GLU A 238 13.60 20.83 -9.50
CA GLU A 238 14.09 19.54 -9.02
C GLU A 238 12.93 18.57 -8.86
N VAL A 239 13.12 17.33 -9.31
CA VAL A 239 12.15 16.24 -9.15
C VAL A 239 12.85 15.08 -8.44
N GLU A 240 12.35 14.72 -7.26
CA GLU A 240 12.84 13.61 -6.45
C GLU A 240 11.83 12.47 -6.45
N LEU A 241 12.20 11.30 -7.01
CA LEU A 241 11.37 10.11 -6.94
C LEU A 241 11.38 9.55 -5.50
N LEU A 242 10.22 9.46 -4.87
CA LEU A 242 10.07 8.96 -3.49
C LEU A 242 9.66 7.50 -3.44
N GLY A 243 8.95 7.01 -4.46
CA GLY A 243 8.51 5.62 -4.52
C GLY A 243 7.75 5.31 -5.79
N GLU A 244 7.79 4.04 -6.15
CA GLU A 244 7.11 3.52 -7.32
C GLU A 244 6.52 2.14 -7.00
N ARG A 245 5.24 1.94 -7.34
CA ARG A 245 4.56 0.66 -7.24
C ARG A 245 4.09 0.23 -8.63
N PRO A 246 4.21 -1.06 -8.97
CA PRO A 246 3.85 -1.55 -10.30
C PRO A 246 2.34 -1.49 -10.53
N ALA A 247 1.95 -1.23 -11.77
CA ALA A 247 0.62 -1.50 -12.29
C ALA A 247 0.60 -2.86 -12.99
N GLY A 248 -0.58 -3.45 -13.19
CA GLY A 248 -0.75 -4.65 -14.00
C GLY A 248 -1.43 -5.81 -13.27
N ALA A 249 -1.46 -6.98 -13.92
CA ALA A 249 -2.11 -8.18 -13.40
C ALA A 249 -1.34 -9.44 -13.79
N THR A 250 -1.20 -10.37 -12.85
CA THR A 250 -0.60 -11.69 -13.06
C THR A 250 -1.50 -12.83 -12.55
N ALA A 251 -2.68 -12.51 -12.03
CA ALA A 251 -3.64 -13.49 -11.54
C ALA A 251 -4.11 -14.42 -12.67
N THR A 252 -3.64 -15.67 -12.63
CA THR A 252 -4.04 -16.68 -13.61
C THR A 252 -5.49 -17.10 -13.42
N PRO A 253 -6.16 -17.67 -14.46
CA PRO A 253 -7.50 -18.23 -14.32
C PRO A 253 -7.63 -19.24 -13.18
N ARG A 254 -6.59 -20.06 -12.97
CA ARG A 254 -6.53 -21.01 -11.84
C ARG A 254 -6.53 -20.32 -10.49
N LEU A 255 -5.76 -19.23 -10.34
CA LEU A 255 -5.67 -18.48 -9.09
C LEU A 255 -6.97 -17.73 -8.82
N ARG A 256 -7.61 -17.14 -9.84
CA ARG A 256 -8.93 -16.51 -9.71
C ARG A 256 -10.01 -17.54 -9.31
N GLN A 257 -10.02 -18.72 -9.94
CA GLN A 257 -10.94 -19.81 -9.57
C GLN A 257 -10.70 -20.30 -8.13
N ALA A 258 -9.44 -20.32 -7.67
CA ALA A 258 -9.14 -20.64 -6.27
C ALA A 258 -9.73 -19.60 -5.30
N ALA A 259 -9.66 -18.30 -5.63
CA ALA A 259 -10.31 -17.24 -4.85
C ALA A 259 -11.85 -17.35 -4.87
N GLU A 260 -12.46 -17.74 -6.01
CA GLU A 260 -13.90 -18.01 -6.10
C GLU A 260 -14.31 -19.15 -5.15
N ARG A 261 -13.56 -20.25 -5.13
CA ARG A 261 -13.80 -21.38 -4.21
C ARG A 261 -13.60 -21.00 -2.75
N ALA A 262 -12.59 -20.17 -2.48
CA ALA A 262 -12.31 -19.67 -1.14
C ALA A 262 -13.51 -18.91 -0.56
N LEU A 263 -14.06 -17.97 -1.32
CA LEU A 263 -15.19 -17.16 -0.88
C LEU A 263 -16.52 -17.95 -0.89
N ALA A 264 -16.69 -18.88 -1.84
CA ALA A 264 -17.84 -19.79 -1.82
C ALA A 264 -17.88 -20.66 -0.56
N ALA A 265 -16.73 -21.02 0.03
CA ALA A 265 -16.66 -21.79 1.28
C ALA A 265 -17.23 -21.04 2.50
N ILE A 266 -17.36 -19.72 2.41
CA ILE A 266 -17.99 -18.87 3.43
C ILE A 266 -19.35 -18.29 2.96
N GLY A 267 -19.90 -18.79 1.85
CA GLY A 267 -21.17 -18.35 1.30
C GLY A 267 -21.13 -17.03 0.53
N GLU A 268 -19.94 -16.55 0.16
CA GLU A 268 -19.74 -15.28 -0.53
C GLU A 268 -19.36 -15.45 -2.00
N ARG A 269 -19.49 -14.36 -2.76
CA ARG A 269 -18.98 -14.24 -4.13
C ARG A 269 -17.87 -13.20 -4.19
N PRO A 270 -16.76 -13.46 -4.91
CA PRO A 270 -15.66 -12.52 -4.98
C PRO A 270 -16.07 -11.22 -5.67
N GLN A 271 -15.61 -10.12 -5.10
CA GLN A 271 -15.62 -8.80 -5.72
C GLN A 271 -14.21 -8.49 -6.20
N PHE A 272 -13.94 -8.81 -7.47
CA PHE A 272 -12.64 -8.52 -8.08
C PHE A 272 -12.50 -7.01 -8.33
N GLN A 273 -11.39 -6.45 -7.86
CA GLN A 273 -11.12 -5.02 -7.94
C GLN A 273 -9.62 -4.72 -8.05
N PRO A 274 -9.23 -3.57 -8.58
CA PRO A 274 -7.86 -3.11 -8.49
C PRO A 274 -7.53 -2.67 -7.06
N GLY A 275 -6.25 -2.79 -6.70
CA GLY A 275 -5.74 -2.32 -5.40
C GLY A 275 -4.22 -2.36 -5.36
N SER A 276 -3.65 -1.77 -4.33
CA SER A 276 -2.21 -1.85 -4.07
C SER A 276 -2.01 -2.56 -2.75
N THR A 277 -1.35 -3.71 -2.78
CA THR A 277 -1.06 -4.57 -1.63
C THR A 277 0.32 -5.20 -1.82
N ASP A 278 0.80 -5.95 -0.85
CA ASP A 278 2.03 -6.75 -0.94
C ASP A 278 2.07 -7.68 -2.18
N ALA A 279 0.92 -8.10 -2.71
CA ALA A 279 0.84 -8.87 -3.95
C ALA A 279 1.46 -8.13 -5.16
N SER A 280 1.48 -6.79 -5.13
CA SER A 280 2.05 -5.98 -6.19
C SER A 280 3.56 -6.25 -6.38
N ALA A 281 4.30 -6.61 -5.33
CA ALA A 281 5.71 -6.98 -5.43
C ALA A 281 5.94 -8.26 -6.27
N ALA A 282 4.98 -9.18 -6.27
CA ALA A 282 5.02 -10.37 -7.12
C ALA A 282 4.59 -10.06 -8.56
N ILE A 283 3.56 -9.21 -8.73
CA ILE A 283 3.07 -8.76 -10.03
C ILE A 283 4.19 -8.08 -10.82
N GLU A 284 5.01 -7.25 -10.18
CA GLU A 284 6.19 -6.62 -10.76
C GLU A 284 7.16 -7.63 -11.41
N ARG A 285 7.24 -8.83 -10.86
CA ARG A 285 8.12 -9.92 -11.34
C ARG A 285 7.42 -10.94 -12.24
N GLY A 286 6.17 -10.69 -12.63
CA GLY A 286 5.38 -11.61 -13.45
C GLY A 286 4.94 -12.88 -12.71
N ILE A 287 5.04 -12.92 -11.39
CA ILE A 287 4.62 -14.04 -10.55
C ILE A 287 3.10 -13.97 -10.33
N PRO A 288 2.35 -15.07 -10.53
CA PRO A 288 0.93 -15.14 -10.23
C PRO A 288 0.61 -14.65 -8.81
N ALA A 289 -0.22 -13.60 -8.68
CA ALA A 289 -0.53 -13.02 -7.40
C ALA A 289 -1.94 -12.42 -7.34
N LEU A 290 -2.50 -12.35 -6.13
CA LEU A 290 -3.71 -11.60 -5.78
C LEU A 290 -3.69 -11.19 -4.31
N GLY A 291 -4.52 -10.22 -3.93
CA GLY A 291 -4.90 -9.94 -2.55
C GLY A 291 -6.24 -10.59 -2.22
N LEU A 292 -6.38 -11.15 -1.02
CA LEU A 292 -7.62 -11.72 -0.51
C LEU A 292 -8.03 -11.00 0.76
N GLY A 293 -9.21 -10.36 0.75
CA GLY A 293 -9.84 -9.81 1.94
C GLY A 293 -10.19 -10.90 2.96
N VAL A 294 -9.94 -10.63 4.24
CA VAL A 294 -10.07 -11.65 5.29
C VAL A 294 -10.83 -11.17 6.52
N TYR A 295 -11.41 -9.97 6.48
CA TYR A 295 -12.23 -9.45 7.57
C TYR A 295 -13.36 -8.55 7.08
N ARG A 296 -14.39 -8.36 7.91
CA ARG A 296 -15.44 -7.36 7.70
C ARG A 296 -15.14 -6.15 8.57
N GLY A 297 -15.08 -4.99 7.98
CA GLY A 297 -14.68 -3.76 8.64
C GLY A 297 -14.95 -2.53 7.80
N GLY A 298 -14.36 -1.43 8.21
CA GLY A 298 -14.42 -0.16 7.49
C GLY A 298 -13.58 0.92 8.15
N GLY A 299 -13.40 2.02 7.45
CA GLY A 299 -12.68 3.19 7.96
C GLY A 299 -11.16 3.02 7.99
N ALA A 300 -10.56 2.16 7.15
CA ALA A 300 -9.11 2.04 7.04
C ALA A 300 -8.45 3.43 6.88
N HIS A 301 -7.28 3.62 7.50
CA HIS A 301 -6.52 4.88 7.53
C HIS A 301 -7.21 6.03 8.29
N THR A 302 -8.22 5.72 9.13
CA THR A 302 -8.84 6.72 10.01
C THR A 302 -8.79 6.28 11.48
N PRO A 303 -8.92 7.22 12.45
CA PRO A 303 -9.02 6.88 13.86
C PRO A 303 -10.25 6.03 14.20
N GLU A 304 -11.30 6.10 13.37
CA GLU A 304 -12.57 5.35 13.53
C GLU A 304 -12.57 4.01 12.80
N GLU A 305 -11.43 3.51 12.40
CA GLU A 305 -11.31 2.19 11.78
C GLU A 305 -11.87 1.10 12.70
N TRP A 306 -12.62 0.16 12.12
CA TRP A 306 -13.28 -0.89 12.87
C TRP A 306 -13.32 -2.22 12.13
N VAL A 307 -13.41 -3.29 12.90
CA VAL A 307 -13.63 -4.65 12.38
C VAL A 307 -14.74 -5.35 13.16
N LEU A 308 -15.35 -6.38 12.54
CA LEU A 308 -16.15 -7.40 13.21
C LEU A 308 -15.21 -8.57 13.59
N PRO A 309 -14.80 -8.76 14.84
CA PRO A 309 -13.79 -9.76 15.19
C PRO A 309 -14.16 -11.18 14.78
N GLN A 310 -15.44 -11.53 14.81
CA GLN A 310 -15.91 -12.86 14.40
C GLN A 310 -15.67 -13.14 12.91
N SER A 311 -15.63 -12.11 12.06
CA SER A 311 -15.36 -12.28 10.65
C SER A 311 -13.94 -12.77 10.31
N LEU A 312 -13.00 -12.68 11.27
CA LEU A 312 -11.66 -13.25 11.11
C LEU A 312 -11.69 -14.77 10.96
N TRP A 313 -12.69 -15.43 11.56
CA TRP A 313 -12.89 -16.87 11.35
C TRP A 313 -13.38 -17.19 9.93
N GLU A 314 -14.24 -16.32 9.35
CA GLU A 314 -14.63 -16.40 7.94
C GLU A 314 -13.41 -16.24 7.02
N GLY A 315 -12.59 -15.20 7.27
CA GLY A 315 -11.35 -14.98 6.51
C GLY A 315 -10.36 -16.13 6.63
N ARG A 316 -10.20 -16.69 7.84
CA ARG A 316 -9.38 -17.88 8.05
C ARG A 316 -9.90 -19.10 7.27
N GLN A 317 -11.22 -19.31 7.25
CA GLN A 317 -11.84 -20.39 6.49
C GLN A 317 -11.65 -20.19 4.98
N ALA A 318 -11.86 -18.97 4.48
CA ALA A 318 -11.63 -18.63 3.09
C ALA A 318 -10.16 -18.89 2.67
N LEU A 319 -9.20 -18.46 3.51
CA LEU A 319 -7.78 -18.66 3.20
C LEU A 319 -7.38 -20.14 3.21
N LEU A 320 -7.93 -20.95 4.10
CA LEU A 320 -7.75 -22.41 4.08
C LEU A 320 -8.32 -23.06 2.81
N ALA A 321 -9.52 -22.66 2.40
CA ALA A 321 -10.14 -23.16 1.19
C ALA A 321 -9.38 -22.72 -0.09
N LEU A 322 -8.78 -21.50 -0.08
CA LEU A 322 -7.87 -21.06 -1.14
C LEU A 322 -6.69 -22.02 -1.29
N LEU A 323 -6.00 -22.33 -0.18
CA LEU A 323 -4.84 -23.22 -0.17
C LEU A 323 -5.19 -24.62 -0.68
N GLU A 324 -6.34 -25.17 -0.27
CA GLU A 324 -6.86 -26.45 -0.78
C GLU A 324 -7.11 -26.40 -2.28
N ALA A 325 -7.72 -25.32 -2.78
CA ALA A 325 -7.97 -25.13 -4.21
C ALA A 325 -6.67 -24.98 -5.04
N LEU A 326 -5.60 -24.48 -4.42
CA LEU A 326 -4.26 -24.42 -5.02
C LEU A 326 -3.52 -25.77 -4.98
N GLY A 327 -4.02 -26.73 -4.22
CA GLY A 327 -3.42 -28.07 -4.07
C GLY A 327 -2.26 -28.10 -3.07
N VAL A 328 -2.26 -27.19 -2.12
CA VAL A 328 -1.32 -27.18 -0.98
C VAL A 328 -2.11 -27.45 0.30
N GLY A 329 -1.93 -28.65 0.84
CA GLY A 329 -2.73 -29.10 1.97
C GLY A 329 -2.16 -30.32 2.66
#